data_9085fa2399ede34e3f0cc78a25bf8195
#
_entry.id   9085fa2399ede34e3f0cc78a25bf8195
#
_cell.length_a   1.000
_cell.length_b   1.000
_cell.length_c   1.000
_cell.angle_alpha   90.00
_cell.angle_beta   90.00
_cell.angle_gamma   90.00
#
_symmetry.space_group_name_H-M   'P 1'
#
loop_
_entity.id
_entity.type
_entity.pdbx_description
1 polymer ?
#
loop_
_entity_poly.entity_id
_entity_poly.type
_entity_poly.pdbx_seq_one_letter_code
_entity_poly.pdbx_strand_id
1 'polypeptide(L)'
;MTTETVQQEIERLRNPDILQLEQVKRFSTWLDDRRKLGQPGRAVGNTGLGKTSAAMFYTFRNLASNQPHQSPTVPVLYLEIRGGACSPTLLFELILKALKHKATGGNENQLRKRAWDKLKQCKVEVLIIDESHRLQFKSLPDVTDLHKELGILLILIGTSSRLDTLLSKDEQVASRFACYFNFEELAGSNFRKTVNIWEQEILRLPEPSNMAMNDDIITLLQEKTSGQLRLLDQILRNAAIKALESDVKKIDKALLDSIEGDYSLVAS
;
A
#
# COMPACT_ATOMS: atom_id res chain seq x y z
N MET A 1 21.85 21.96 -16.90
CA MET A 1 21.19 22.43 -15.64
C MET A 1 22.29 22.93 -14.71
N THR A 2 22.00 23.85 -13.76
CA THR A 2 22.99 24.19 -12.72
C THR A 2 23.15 23.01 -11.75
N THR A 3 24.32 22.89 -11.12
CA THR A 3 24.59 21.81 -10.15
C THR A 3 23.55 21.78 -9.01
N GLU A 4 23.11 22.93 -8.56
CA GLU A 4 22.07 23.09 -7.53
C GLU A 4 20.71 22.56 -7.99
N THR A 5 20.32 22.85 -9.24
CA THR A 5 19.07 22.34 -9.84
C THR A 5 19.10 20.80 -9.99
N VAL A 6 20.24 20.24 -10.38
CA VAL A 6 20.41 18.77 -10.49
C VAL A 6 20.25 18.12 -9.12
N GLN A 7 20.86 18.69 -8.07
CA GLN A 7 20.75 18.14 -6.72
C GLN A 7 19.30 18.18 -6.17
N GLN A 8 18.56 19.24 -6.45
CA GLN A 8 17.13 19.35 -6.09
C GLN A 8 16.28 18.29 -6.80
N GLU A 9 16.52 18.04 -8.09
CA GLU A 9 15.80 17.00 -8.84
C GLU A 9 16.14 15.59 -8.35
N ILE A 10 17.39 15.32 -8.01
CA ILE A 10 17.80 14.04 -7.40
C ILE A 10 17.08 13.83 -6.07
N GLU A 11 17.01 14.85 -5.24
CA GLU A 11 16.31 14.76 -3.95
C GLU A 11 14.81 14.54 -4.14
N ARG A 12 14.19 15.20 -5.11
CA ARG A 12 12.81 14.95 -5.50
C ARG A 12 12.59 13.49 -5.93
N LEU A 13 13.47 12.95 -6.77
CA LEU A 13 13.39 11.56 -7.24
C LEU A 13 13.58 10.52 -6.11
N ARG A 14 14.23 10.86 -5.01
CA ARG A 14 14.37 9.98 -3.84
C ARG A 14 13.11 9.89 -2.98
N ASN A 15 12.22 10.88 -3.09
CA ASN A 15 10.99 10.88 -2.32
C ASN A 15 9.89 10.06 -3.01
N PRO A 16 9.16 9.20 -2.27
CA PRO A 16 8.09 8.41 -2.85
C PRO A 16 6.86 9.26 -3.15
N ASP A 17 6.30 9.08 -4.34
CA ASP A 17 5.02 9.65 -4.75
C ASP A 17 3.94 8.57 -4.78
N ILE A 18 2.70 8.92 -4.42
CA ILE A 18 1.56 8.03 -4.54
C ILE A 18 0.83 8.34 -5.84
N LEU A 19 0.95 7.46 -6.83
CA LEU A 19 0.29 7.62 -8.12
C LEU A 19 -1.05 6.90 -8.19
N GLN A 20 -1.98 7.51 -8.93
CA GLN A 20 -3.27 6.91 -9.24
C GLN A 20 -3.19 5.93 -10.42
N LEU A 21 -2.50 4.83 -10.22
CA LEU A 21 -2.47 3.74 -11.18
C LEU A 21 -3.84 3.09 -11.35
N GLU A 22 -4.04 2.40 -12.47
CA GLU A 22 -5.29 1.68 -12.74
C GLU A 22 -5.65 0.70 -11.62
N GLN A 23 -4.66 -0.01 -11.10
CA GLN A 23 -4.87 -0.95 -9.99
C GLN A 23 -5.29 -0.25 -8.69
N VAL A 24 -4.77 0.97 -8.42
CA VAL A 24 -5.17 1.80 -7.27
C VAL A 24 -6.63 2.26 -7.42
N LYS A 25 -7.04 2.64 -8.63
CA LYS A 25 -8.43 3.02 -8.93
C LYS A 25 -9.38 1.84 -8.75
N ARG A 26 -9.05 0.68 -9.33
CA ARG A 26 -9.83 -0.56 -9.19
C ARG A 26 -9.97 -0.98 -7.72
N PHE A 27 -8.89 -0.92 -6.96
CA PHE A 27 -8.91 -1.21 -5.52
C PHE A 27 -9.79 -0.22 -4.75
N SER A 28 -9.71 1.07 -5.07
CA SER A 28 -10.56 2.09 -4.45
C SER A 28 -12.04 1.87 -4.74
N THR A 29 -12.40 1.53 -5.98
CA THR A 29 -13.77 1.19 -6.36
C THR A 29 -14.27 -0.05 -5.62
N TRP A 30 -13.44 -1.09 -5.55
CA TRP A 30 -13.75 -2.31 -4.80
C TRP A 30 -13.99 -2.01 -3.31
N LEU A 31 -13.19 -1.14 -2.69
CA LEU A 31 -13.40 -0.71 -1.30
C LEU A 31 -14.70 0.06 -1.12
N ASP A 32 -15.03 0.96 -2.05
CA ASP A 32 -16.31 1.70 -2.02
C ASP A 32 -17.50 0.75 -2.09
N ASP A 33 -17.42 -0.30 -2.92
CA ASP A 33 -18.47 -1.32 -3.02
C ASP A 33 -18.57 -2.15 -1.73
N ARG A 34 -17.43 -2.54 -1.12
CA ARG A 34 -17.43 -3.24 0.19
C ARG A 34 -18.06 -2.37 1.26
N ARG A 35 -17.74 -1.06 1.28
CA ARG A 35 -18.29 -0.10 2.24
C ARG A 35 -19.80 0.04 2.09
N LYS A 36 -20.33 0.14 0.87
CA LYS A 36 -21.77 0.18 0.61
C LYS A 36 -22.50 -1.07 1.07
N LEU A 37 -21.87 -2.23 0.89
CA LEU A 37 -22.47 -3.53 1.21
C LEU A 37 -22.22 -3.95 2.68
N GLY A 38 -21.36 -3.26 3.41
CA GLY A 38 -20.96 -3.65 4.76
C GLY A 38 -20.26 -5.01 4.81
N GLN A 39 -19.59 -5.41 3.73
CA GLN A 39 -19.01 -6.76 3.60
C GLN A 39 -17.48 -6.72 3.78
N PRO A 40 -16.95 -7.31 4.87
CA PRO A 40 -15.51 -7.46 5.06
C PRO A 40 -14.84 -8.14 3.87
N GLY A 41 -13.56 -7.85 3.70
CA GLY A 41 -12.81 -8.44 2.61
C GLY A 41 -11.31 -8.49 2.86
N ARG A 42 -10.60 -9.18 1.97
CA ARG A 42 -9.15 -9.24 1.98
C ARG A 42 -8.59 -8.76 0.64
N ALA A 43 -7.44 -8.08 0.71
CA ALA A 43 -6.69 -7.69 -0.47
C ALA A 43 -5.33 -8.39 -0.44
N VAL A 44 -5.06 -9.17 -1.47
CA VAL A 44 -3.92 -10.08 -1.51
C VAL A 44 -3.05 -9.82 -2.74
N GLY A 45 -1.83 -10.31 -2.70
CA GLY A 45 -0.86 -10.23 -3.80
C GLY A 45 0.57 -10.30 -3.28
N ASN A 46 1.51 -10.53 -4.19
CA ASN A 46 2.93 -10.62 -3.86
C ASN A 46 3.48 -9.29 -3.31
N THR A 47 4.68 -9.35 -2.73
CA THR A 47 5.37 -8.13 -2.24
C THR A 47 5.70 -7.21 -3.42
N GLY A 48 5.63 -5.89 -3.21
CA GLY A 48 6.04 -4.91 -4.22
C GLY A 48 4.99 -4.57 -5.28
N LEU A 49 3.74 -5.04 -5.14
CA LEU A 49 2.65 -4.77 -6.09
C LEU A 49 1.83 -3.49 -5.78
N GLY A 50 2.24 -2.71 -4.77
CA GLY A 50 1.59 -1.42 -4.45
C GLY A 50 0.39 -1.51 -3.51
N LYS A 51 0.17 -2.64 -2.79
CA LYS A 51 -0.95 -2.82 -1.83
C LYS A 51 -1.02 -1.70 -0.79
N THR A 52 0.11 -1.44 -0.11
CA THR A 52 0.24 -0.39 0.90
C THR A 52 -0.06 0.99 0.32
N SER A 53 0.51 1.32 -0.84
CA SER A 53 0.28 2.60 -1.52
C SER A 53 -1.19 2.80 -1.89
N ALA A 54 -1.87 1.74 -2.38
CA ALA A 54 -3.29 1.80 -2.70
C ALA A 54 -4.16 2.00 -1.45
N ALA A 55 -3.84 1.33 -0.34
CA ALA A 55 -4.52 1.51 0.94
C ALA A 55 -4.33 2.92 1.51
N MET A 56 -3.11 3.44 1.46
CA MET A 56 -2.81 4.82 1.87
C MET A 56 -3.54 5.83 0.98
N PHE A 57 -3.55 5.64 -0.34
CA PHE A 57 -4.30 6.49 -1.25
C PHE A 57 -5.79 6.54 -0.90
N TYR A 58 -6.41 5.38 -0.63
CA TYR A 58 -7.81 5.32 -0.22
C TYR A 58 -8.04 6.05 1.11
N THR A 59 -7.13 5.90 2.06
CA THR A 59 -7.18 6.59 3.35
C THR A 59 -7.08 8.10 3.17
N PHE A 60 -6.15 8.59 2.34
CA PHE A 60 -6.01 10.02 2.04
C PHE A 60 -7.23 10.60 1.33
N ARG A 61 -7.86 9.86 0.42
CA ARG A 61 -9.09 10.29 -0.23
C ARG A 61 -10.26 10.47 0.77
N ASN A 62 -10.21 9.77 1.90
CA ASN A 62 -11.21 9.80 2.97
C ASN A 62 -10.64 10.42 4.26
N LEU A 63 -9.99 11.56 4.12
CA LEU A 63 -9.30 12.20 5.25
C LEU A 63 -10.21 12.49 6.44
N ALA A 64 -9.59 12.42 7.62
CA ALA A 64 -10.20 12.85 8.87
C ALA A 64 -10.66 14.33 8.81
N SER A 65 -11.86 14.60 9.28
CA SER A 65 -12.37 15.95 9.46
C SER A 65 -12.16 16.37 10.92
N ASN A 66 -11.44 17.48 11.12
CA ASN A 66 -11.28 18.11 12.42
C ASN A 66 -12.07 19.41 12.44
N GLN A 67 -13.25 19.39 13.02
CA GLN A 67 -14.00 20.61 13.32
C GLN A 67 -13.65 21.11 14.74
N PRO A 68 -13.48 22.42 14.96
CA PRO A 68 -13.28 22.96 16.29
C PRO A 68 -14.42 22.51 17.21
N HIS A 69 -14.06 22.06 18.40
CA HIS A 69 -15.00 21.59 19.46
C HIS A 69 -15.76 20.28 19.18
N GLN A 70 -15.43 19.53 18.11
CA GLN A 70 -15.98 18.19 17.86
C GLN A 70 -14.87 17.11 17.92
N SER A 71 -15.27 15.88 18.29
CA SER A 71 -14.38 14.74 18.16
C SER A 71 -13.96 14.57 16.69
N PRO A 72 -12.67 14.33 16.40
CA PRO A 72 -12.22 14.15 15.03
C PRO A 72 -12.95 12.96 14.40
N THR A 73 -13.48 13.16 13.19
CA THR A 73 -14.07 12.07 12.40
C THR A 73 -12.98 11.44 11.55
N VAL A 74 -12.80 10.13 11.67
CA VAL A 74 -11.81 9.33 10.94
C VAL A 74 -12.54 8.21 10.20
N PRO A 75 -13.14 8.48 9.03
CA PRO A 75 -13.96 7.50 8.32
C PRO A 75 -13.19 6.23 7.96
N VAL A 76 -11.93 6.37 7.56
CA VAL A 76 -11.04 5.26 7.21
C VAL A 76 -9.81 5.30 8.11
N LEU A 77 -9.63 4.25 8.90
CA LEU A 77 -8.45 4.05 9.73
C LEU A 77 -7.54 3.01 9.07
N TYR A 78 -6.29 3.40 8.80
CA TYR A 78 -5.26 2.53 8.29
C TYR A 78 -4.28 2.14 9.39
N LEU A 79 -4.01 0.85 9.53
CA LEU A 79 -3.01 0.27 10.41
C LEU A 79 -2.04 -0.60 9.60
N GLU A 80 -0.75 -0.48 9.88
CA GLU A 80 0.27 -1.39 9.37
C GLU A 80 0.88 -2.17 10.53
N ILE A 81 0.85 -3.50 10.46
CA ILE A 81 1.49 -4.35 11.47
C ILE A 81 2.97 -4.46 11.13
N ARG A 82 3.81 -3.79 11.91
CA ARG A 82 5.27 -3.82 11.76
C ARG A 82 5.92 -4.76 12.78
N GLY A 83 7.03 -5.36 12.41
CA GLY A 83 7.79 -6.24 13.30
C GLY A 83 7.23 -7.65 13.37
N GLY A 84 7.12 -8.19 14.59
CA GLY A 84 6.74 -9.59 14.85
C GLY A 84 5.23 -9.87 14.79
N ALA A 85 4.83 -10.97 15.42
CA ALA A 85 3.44 -11.41 15.50
C ALA A 85 2.57 -10.44 16.34
N CYS A 86 1.43 -10.02 15.80
CA CYS A 86 0.52 -9.08 16.44
C CYS A 86 -0.48 -9.81 17.35
N SER A 87 -0.29 -9.67 18.65
CA SER A 87 -1.24 -10.15 19.67
C SER A 87 -2.48 -9.25 19.75
N PRO A 88 -3.58 -9.69 20.41
CA PRO A 88 -4.74 -8.84 20.66
C PRO A 88 -4.37 -7.53 21.37
N THR A 89 -3.53 -7.60 22.39
CA THR A 89 -3.02 -6.43 23.12
C THR A 89 -2.36 -5.42 22.16
N LEU A 90 -1.42 -5.89 21.33
CA LEU A 90 -0.72 -5.03 20.36
C LEU A 90 -1.69 -4.46 19.31
N LEU A 91 -2.68 -5.22 18.86
CA LEU A 91 -3.69 -4.72 17.92
C LEU A 91 -4.44 -3.51 18.51
N PHE A 92 -4.91 -3.60 19.76
CA PHE A 92 -5.62 -2.51 20.41
C PHE A 92 -4.69 -1.30 20.68
N GLU A 93 -3.42 -1.54 21.02
CA GLU A 93 -2.43 -0.46 21.14
C GLU A 93 -2.20 0.27 19.81
N LEU A 94 -2.10 -0.47 18.70
CA LEU A 94 -1.97 0.12 17.36
C LEU A 94 -3.19 0.97 16.99
N ILE A 95 -4.41 0.48 17.27
CA ILE A 95 -5.65 1.24 17.05
C ILE A 95 -5.64 2.54 17.86
N LEU A 96 -5.33 2.46 19.15
CA LEU A 96 -5.29 3.61 20.04
C LEU A 96 -4.23 4.64 19.60
N LYS A 97 -3.05 4.16 19.23
CA LYS A 97 -1.95 5.00 18.71
C LYS A 97 -2.36 5.72 17.42
N ALA A 98 -2.96 4.99 16.46
CA ALA A 98 -3.39 5.58 15.19
C ALA A 98 -4.50 6.63 15.39
N LEU A 99 -5.37 6.45 16.39
CA LEU A 99 -6.38 7.42 16.80
C LEU A 99 -5.86 8.49 17.78
N LYS A 100 -4.53 8.59 17.95
CA LYS A 100 -3.85 9.60 18.81
C LYS A 100 -4.39 9.59 20.25
N HIS A 101 -4.71 8.42 20.80
CA HIS A 101 -5.14 8.30 22.19
C HIS A 101 -3.95 8.44 23.15
N LYS A 102 -4.08 9.29 24.15
CA LYS A 102 -2.95 9.64 25.06
C LYS A 102 -2.65 8.55 26.09
N ALA A 103 -3.64 7.74 26.51
CA ALA A 103 -3.44 6.72 27.52
C ALA A 103 -2.83 5.45 26.91
N THR A 104 -1.66 5.09 27.37
CA THR A 104 -0.94 3.86 27.05
C THR A 104 -0.94 2.92 28.26
N GLY A 105 -0.84 1.60 28.01
CA GLY A 105 -0.80 0.60 29.05
C GLY A 105 -2.18 0.16 29.56
N GLY A 106 -2.20 -0.92 30.30
CA GLY A 106 -3.38 -1.62 30.80
C GLY A 106 -3.41 -3.09 30.37
N ASN A 107 -4.31 -3.87 30.97
CA ASN A 107 -4.53 -5.23 30.53
C ASN A 107 -5.34 -5.26 29.21
N GLU A 108 -5.40 -6.42 28.56
CA GLU A 108 -6.05 -6.60 27.25
C GLU A 108 -7.50 -6.13 27.25
N ASN A 109 -8.29 -6.44 28.27
CA ASN A 109 -9.69 -6.02 28.35
C ASN A 109 -9.86 -4.49 28.47
N GLN A 110 -8.96 -3.84 29.20
CA GLN A 110 -8.96 -2.38 29.32
C GLN A 110 -8.57 -1.71 28.00
N LEU A 111 -7.59 -2.27 27.29
CA LEU A 111 -7.16 -1.79 25.97
C LEU A 111 -8.27 -1.99 24.93
N ARG A 112 -8.90 -3.19 24.92
CA ARG A 112 -10.05 -3.49 24.06
C ARG A 112 -11.15 -2.47 24.25
N LYS A 113 -11.61 -2.27 25.49
CA LYS A 113 -12.69 -1.31 25.79
C LYS A 113 -12.34 0.09 25.31
N ARG A 114 -11.14 0.58 25.63
CA ARG A 114 -10.69 1.93 25.21
C ARG A 114 -10.60 2.06 23.69
N ALA A 115 -10.09 1.04 23.00
CA ALA A 115 -10.01 1.03 21.53
C ALA A 115 -11.43 1.09 20.91
N TRP A 116 -12.36 0.30 21.42
CA TRP A 116 -13.75 0.30 20.96
C TRP A 116 -14.44 1.64 21.18
N ASP A 117 -14.30 2.22 22.37
CA ASP A 117 -14.87 3.53 22.71
C ASP A 117 -14.27 4.63 21.79
N LYS A 118 -12.94 4.54 21.52
CA LYS A 118 -12.27 5.50 20.65
C LYS A 118 -12.65 5.36 19.18
N LEU A 119 -12.82 4.14 18.68
CA LEU A 119 -13.31 3.86 17.32
C LEU A 119 -14.72 4.46 17.13
N LYS A 120 -15.63 4.25 18.08
CA LYS A 120 -16.99 4.84 18.06
C LYS A 120 -16.92 6.37 18.12
N GLN A 121 -16.14 6.92 19.05
CA GLN A 121 -15.97 8.37 19.20
C GLN A 121 -15.46 9.03 17.91
N CYS A 122 -14.52 8.39 17.21
CA CYS A 122 -13.96 8.88 15.96
C CYS A 122 -14.80 8.52 14.72
N LYS A 123 -15.95 7.85 14.90
CA LYS A 123 -16.85 7.43 13.81
C LYS A 123 -16.12 6.66 12.72
N VAL A 124 -15.27 5.70 13.11
CA VAL A 124 -14.54 4.87 12.15
C VAL A 124 -15.52 3.93 11.45
N GLU A 125 -15.55 4.01 10.12
CA GLU A 125 -16.42 3.18 9.30
C GLU A 125 -15.65 2.02 8.67
N VAL A 126 -14.39 2.25 8.30
CA VAL A 126 -13.50 1.27 7.67
C VAL A 126 -12.20 1.17 8.45
N LEU A 127 -11.80 -0.04 8.78
CA LEU A 127 -10.50 -0.36 9.35
C LEU A 127 -9.72 -1.23 8.34
N ILE A 128 -8.65 -0.67 7.80
CA ILE A 128 -7.71 -1.38 6.93
C ILE A 128 -6.52 -1.84 7.78
N ILE A 129 -6.26 -3.14 7.79
CA ILE A 129 -5.11 -3.73 8.49
C ILE A 129 -4.14 -4.26 7.44
N ASP A 130 -3.03 -3.57 7.26
CA ASP A 130 -1.96 -3.98 6.34
C ASP A 130 -0.97 -4.91 7.05
N GLU A 131 -0.30 -5.76 6.28
CA GLU A 131 0.54 -6.86 6.78
C GLU A 131 -0.24 -7.80 7.74
N SER A 132 -1.55 -7.96 7.52
CA SER A 132 -2.48 -8.68 8.40
C SER A 132 -2.15 -10.17 8.57
N HIS A 133 -1.33 -10.76 7.70
CA HIS A 133 -0.80 -12.10 7.89
C HIS A 133 0.10 -12.24 9.14
N ARG A 134 0.49 -11.12 9.75
CA ARG A 134 1.23 -11.07 11.02
C ARG A 134 0.32 -11.11 12.24
N LEU A 135 -1.00 -11.04 12.08
CA LEU A 135 -1.94 -11.27 13.19
C LEU A 135 -1.73 -12.67 13.78
N GLN A 136 -1.72 -12.76 15.08
CA GLN A 136 -1.80 -14.07 15.73
C GLN A 136 -3.21 -14.63 15.54
N PHE A 137 -3.32 -15.96 15.48
CA PHE A 137 -4.63 -16.62 15.36
C PHE A 137 -5.60 -16.15 16.44
N LYS A 138 -5.14 -16.03 17.69
CA LYS A 138 -5.94 -15.53 18.82
C LYS A 138 -6.42 -14.08 18.70
N SER A 139 -5.90 -13.30 17.74
CA SER A 139 -6.36 -11.93 17.46
C SER A 139 -7.54 -11.89 16.48
N LEU A 140 -7.81 -12.97 15.75
CA LEU A 140 -8.87 -13.02 14.75
C LEU A 140 -10.29 -12.84 15.34
N PRO A 141 -10.64 -13.43 16.50
CA PRO A 141 -11.92 -13.16 17.14
C PRO A 141 -12.11 -11.66 17.42
N ASP A 142 -11.12 -10.98 17.99
CA ASP A 142 -11.19 -9.54 18.25
C ASP A 142 -11.40 -8.72 16.97
N VAL A 143 -10.69 -9.08 15.90
CA VAL A 143 -10.88 -8.44 14.58
C VAL A 143 -12.31 -8.65 14.09
N THR A 144 -12.85 -9.87 14.16
CA THR A 144 -14.23 -10.13 13.72
C THR A 144 -15.28 -9.46 14.57
N ASP A 145 -15.02 -9.31 15.88
CA ASP A 145 -15.94 -8.64 16.81
C ASP A 145 -16.03 -7.13 16.55
N LEU A 146 -14.95 -6.48 16.08
CA LEU A 146 -15.02 -5.09 15.62
C LEU A 146 -16.08 -4.90 14.53
N HIS A 147 -16.23 -5.85 13.62
CA HIS A 147 -17.27 -5.80 12.60
C HIS A 147 -18.66 -6.08 13.19
N LYS A 148 -18.79 -7.15 13.97
CA LYS A 148 -20.08 -7.58 14.51
C LYS A 148 -20.70 -6.55 15.47
N GLU A 149 -19.88 -6.03 16.40
CA GLU A 149 -20.35 -5.23 17.51
C GLU A 149 -20.34 -3.72 17.19
N LEU A 150 -19.43 -3.28 16.32
CA LEU A 150 -19.28 -1.86 15.98
C LEU A 150 -19.73 -1.52 14.56
N GLY A 151 -20.03 -2.51 13.72
CA GLY A 151 -20.40 -2.28 12.34
C GLY A 151 -19.24 -1.77 11.46
N ILE A 152 -18.00 -1.85 11.95
CA ILE A 152 -16.82 -1.37 11.21
C ILE A 152 -16.51 -2.34 10.08
N LEU A 153 -16.39 -1.84 8.84
CA LEU A 153 -15.91 -2.61 7.71
C LEU A 153 -14.44 -2.97 7.91
N LEU A 154 -14.11 -4.24 7.80
CA LEU A 154 -12.75 -4.75 7.96
C LEU A 154 -12.15 -5.13 6.61
N ILE A 155 -10.95 -4.62 6.34
CA ILE A 155 -10.16 -4.98 5.16
C ILE A 155 -8.80 -5.49 5.62
N LEU A 156 -8.51 -6.75 5.32
CA LEU A 156 -7.23 -7.37 5.62
C LEU A 156 -6.34 -7.34 4.37
N ILE A 157 -5.14 -6.78 4.49
CA ILE A 157 -4.16 -6.72 3.39
C ILE A 157 -2.95 -7.57 3.76
N GLY A 158 -2.47 -8.39 2.81
CA GLY A 158 -1.30 -9.23 3.04
C GLY A 158 -0.83 -9.96 1.79
N THR A 159 0.19 -10.81 1.98
CA THR A 159 0.60 -11.76 0.93
C THR A 159 -0.38 -12.92 0.88
N SER A 160 -0.74 -13.37 -0.34
CA SER A 160 -1.79 -14.36 -0.56
C SER A 160 -1.59 -15.63 0.27
N SER A 161 -0.44 -16.30 0.11
CA SER A 161 -0.17 -17.57 0.78
C SER A 161 -0.22 -17.48 2.31
N ARG A 162 0.37 -16.42 2.89
CA ARG A 162 0.45 -16.25 4.35
C ARG A 162 -0.89 -15.87 4.96
N LEU A 163 -1.63 -14.97 4.31
CA LEU A 163 -2.94 -14.54 4.82
C LEU A 163 -3.97 -15.67 4.69
N ASP A 164 -3.98 -16.38 3.56
CA ASP A 164 -4.87 -17.52 3.38
C ASP A 164 -4.56 -18.65 4.37
N THR A 165 -3.27 -18.94 4.65
CA THR A 165 -2.87 -19.88 5.71
C THR A 165 -3.34 -19.46 7.11
N LEU A 166 -3.33 -18.15 7.42
CA LEU A 166 -3.83 -17.66 8.70
C LEU A 166 -5.36 -17.85 8.79
N LEU A 167 -6.09 -17.42 7.76
CA LEU A 167 -7.57 -17.44 7.75
C LEU A 167 -8.12 -18.87 7.68
N SER A 168 -7.47 -19.80 6.97
CA SER A 168 -7.90 -21.20 6.85
C SER A 168 -7.90 -21.97 8.16
N LYS A 169 -7.29 -21.45 9.22
CA LYS A 169 -7.31 -22.06 10.56
C LYS A 169 -8.68 -21.98 11.24
N ASP A 170 -9.57 -21.12 10.74
CA ASP A 170 -10.94 -20.96 11.24
C ASP A 170 -11.88 -20.67 10.08
N GLU A 171 -12.73 -21.66 9.74
CA GLU A 171 -13.68 -21.57 8.63
C GLU A 171 -14.68 -20.42 8.82
N GLN A 172 -15.12 -20.15 10.05
CA GLN A 172 -16.04 -19.05 10.33
C GLN A 172 -15.40 -17.69 10.07
N VAL A 173 -14.13 -17.54 10.43
CA VAL A 173 -13.36 -16.32 10.11
C VAL A 173 -13.12 -16.23 8.62
N ALA A 174 -12.66 -17.31 7.98
CA ALA A 174 -12.38 -17.35 6.54
C ALA A 174 -13.59 -16.93 5.70
N SER A 175 -14.78 -17.45 6.04
CA SER A 175 -16.03 -17.14 5.33
C SER A 175 -16.38 -15.65 5.37
N ARG A 176 -16.05 -14.92 6.43
CA ARG A 176 -16.29 -13.48 6.55
C ARG A 176 -15.42 -12.65 5.63
N PHE A 177 -14.21 -13.14 5.34
CA PHE A 177 -13.27 -12.50 4.42
C PHE A 177 -13.24 -13.17 3.05
N ALA A 178 -14.36 -13.80 2.63
CA ALA A 178 -14.47 -14.48 1.35
C ALA A 178 -14.32 -13.52 0.15
N CYS A 179 -14.79 -12.27 0.30
CA CYS A 179 -14.59 -11.24 -0.72
C CYS A 179 -13.12 -10.85 -0.78
N TYR A 180 -12.50 -10.94 -1.97
CA TYR A 180 -11.10 -10.58 -2.10
C TYR A 180 -10.83 -9.71 -3.33
N PHE A 181 -9.77 -8.90 -3.23
CA PHE A 181 -9.14 -8.17 -4.32
C PHE A 181 -7.75 -8.73 -4.54
N ASN A 182 -7.40 -9.06 -5.78
CA ASN A 182 -6.07 -9.54 -6.12
C ASN A 182 -5.25 -8.43 -6.77
N PHE A 183 -4.09 -8.13 -6.16
CA PHE A 183 -3.08 -7.29 -6.77
C PHE A 183 -2.19 -8.15 -7.65
N GLU A 184 -2.08 -7.77 -8.92
CA GLU A 184 -1.37 -8.53 -9.95
C GLU A 184 -0.11 -7.81 -10.40
N GLU A 185 0.84 -8.55 -10.91
CA GLU A 185 1.99 -8.03 -11.59
C GLU A 185 1.56 -7.23 -12.83
N LEU A 186 2.28 -6.16 -13.12
CA LEU A 186 2.03 -5.35 -14.30
C LEU A 186 2.40 -6.14 -15.56
N ALA A 187 1.49 -6.19 -16.52
CA ALA A 187 1.71 -6.89 -17.79
C ALA A 187 1.08 -6.16 -18.98
N GLY A 188 1.57 -6.43 -20.17
CA GLY A 188 1.01 -5.98 -21.44
C GLY A 188 0.76 -4.46 -21.49
N SER A 189 -0.45 -4.06 -21.87
CA SER A 189 -0.80 -2.64 -22.02
C SER A 189 -0.75 -1.86 -20.70
N ASN A 190 -1.03 -2.51 -19.57
CA ASN A 190 -0.97 -1.87 -18.25
C ASN A 190 0.47 -1.58 -17.83
N PHE A 191 1.43 -2.45 -18.19
CA PHE A 191 2.85 -2.20 -17.97
C PHE A 191 3.31 -0.96 -18.74
N ARG A 192 3.02 -0.89 -20.06
CA ARG A 192 3.34 0.28 -20.88
C ARG A 192 2.72 1.57 -20.37
N LYS A 193 1.45 1.55 -20.01
CA LYS A 193 0.77 2.71 -19.42
C LYS A 193 1.45 3.16 -18.13
N THR A 194 1.87 2.22 -17.30
CA THR A 194 2.57 2.52 -16.06
C THR A 194 3.93 3.16 -16.33
N VAL A 195 4.74 2.63 -17.27
CA VAL A 195 6.01 3.24 -17.68
C VAL A 195 5.80 4.66 -18.18
N ASN A 196 4.78 4.89 -19.00
CA ASN A 196 4.46 6.24 -19.51
C ASN A 196 4.08 7.20 -18.37
N ILE A 197 3.26 6.77 -17.41
CA ILE A 197 2.90 7.57 -16.24
C ILE A 197 4.16 7.91 -15.42
N TRP A 198 5.07 6.94 -15.22
CA TRP A 198 6.34 7.20 -14.53
C TRP A 198 7.16 8.25 -15.25
N GLU A 199 7.32 8.14 -16.55
CA GLU A 199 8.06 9.11 -17.34
C GLU A 199 7.50 10.52 -17.19
N GLN A 200 6.17 10.67 -17.31
CA GLN A 200 5.50 11.97 -17.30
C GLN A 200 5.34 12.59 -15.91
N GLU A 201 5.01 11.78 -14.91
CA GLU A 201 4.62 12.29 -13.59
C GLU A 201 5.76 12.24 -12.57
N ILE A 202 6.67 11.26 -12.68
CA ILE A 202 7.73 11.04 -11.70
C ILE A 202 9.09 11.50 -12.22
N LEU A 203 9.52 10.97 -13.37
CA LEU A 203 10.90 11.20 -13.82
C LEU A 203 11.09 12.64 -14.31
N ARG A 204 10.23 13.14 -15.16
CA ARG A 204 10.21 14.54 -15.67
C ARG A 204 11.58 15.02 -16.15
N LEU A 205 12.28 14.18 -16.90
CA LEU A 205 13.59 14.51 -17.47
C LEU A 205 13.47 15.67 -18.49
N PRO A 206 14.57 16.41 -18.75
CA PRO A 206 14.58 17.54 -19.67
C PRO A 206 14.10 17.22 -21.09
N GLU A 207 14.35 16.01 -21.56
CA GLU A 207 13.84 15.51 -22.84
C GLU A 207 13.02 14.22 -22.62
N PRO A 208 11.90 14.05 -23.36
CA PRO A 208 11.11 12.83 -23.25
C PRO A 208 11.91 11.62 -23.75
N SER A 209 11.93 10.57 -22.96
CA SER A 209 12.61 9.31 -23.31
C SER A 209 11.75 8.43 -24.21
N ASN A 210 10.43 8.64 -24.21
CA ASN A 210 9.43 7.86 -24.96
C ASN A 210 9.55 6.35 -24.71
N MET A 211 9.90 5.95 -23.50
CA MET A 211 10.17 4.56 -23.13
C MET A 211 9.00 3.63 -23.44
N ALA A 212 7.78 4.10 -23.21
CA ALA A 212 6.56 3.34 -23.46
C ALA A 212 6.33 3.02 -24.96
N MET A 213 6.95 3.77 -25.87
CA MET A 213 6.85 3.58 -27.31
C MET A 213 7.97 2.69 -27.87
N ASN A 214 8.95 2.32 -27.05
CA ASN A 214 10.10 1.51 -27.45
C ASN A 214 9.94 0.08 -26.94
N ASP A 215 9.72 -0.86 -27.87
CA ASP A 215 9.50 -2.28 -27.55
C ASP A 215 10.68 -2.93 -26.85
N ASP A 216 11.91 -2.58 -27.23
CA ASP A 216 13.12 -3.12 -26.60
C ASP A 216 13.26 -2.66 -25.15
N ILE A 217 12.94 -1.40 -24.87
CA ILE A 217 12.95 -0.85 -23.50
C ILE A 217 11.86 -1.52 -22.66
N ILE A 218 10.65 -1.68 -23.19
CA ILE A 218 9.55 -2.34 -22.49
C ILE A 218 9.90 -3.79 -22.17
N THR A 219 10.45 -4.53 -23.13
CA THR A 219 10.88 -5.92 -22.94
C THR A 219 11.95 -6.01 -21.85
N LEU A 220 12.97 -5.17 -21.92
CA LEU A 220 14.04 -5.10 -20.93
C LEU A 220 13.51 -4.81 -19.51
N LEU A 221 12.65 -3.80 -19.39
CA LEU A 221 12.04 -3.46 -18.09
C LEU A 221 11.15 -4.58 -17.56
N GLN A 222 10.40 -5.26 -18.44
CA GLN A 222 9.55 -6.39 -18.04
C GLN A 222 10.40 -7.58 -17.54
N GLU A 223 11.50 -7.89 -18.22
CA GLU A 223 12.44 -8.94 -17.80
C GLU A 223 13.10 -8.62 -16.47
N LYS A 224 13.60 -7.39 -16.29
CA LYS A 224 14.26 -6.95 -15.06
C LYS A 224 13.31 -6.88 -13.85
N THR A 225 12.02 -6.61 -14.06
CA THR A 225 11.06 -6.36 -12.97
C THR A 225 10.08 -7.50 -12.76
N SER A 226 9.92 -8.40 -13.73
CA SER A 226 8.83 -9.39 -13.76
C SER A 226 7.45 -8.75 -13.49
N GLY A 227 7.26 -7.49 -13.86
CA GLY A 227 6.04 -6.73 -13.63
C GLY A 227 5.85 -6.22 -12.20
N GLN A 228 6.82 -6.34 -11.32
CA GLN A 228 6.73 -5.82 -9.95
C GLN A 228 6.88 -4.30 -9.93
N LEU A 229 5.85 -3.62 -9.43
CA LEU A 229 5.78 -2.16 -9.39
C LEU A 229 6.94 -1.53 -8.61
N ARG A 230 7.34 -2.13 -7.48
CA ARG A 230 8.46 -1.64 -6.66
C ARG A 230 9.78 -1.67 -7.43
N LEU A 231 10.06 -2.77 -8.15
CA LEU A 231 11.29 -2.89 -8.94
C LEU A 231 11.28 -1.92 -10.12
N LEU A 232 10.13 -1.76 -10.77
CA LEU A 232 9.98 -0.79 -11.85
C LEU A 232 10.28 0.63 -11.36
N ASP A 233 9.69 1.05 -10.24
CA ASP A 233 9.93 2.36 -9.63
C ASP A 233 11.42 2.55 -9.30
N GLN A 234 12.06 1.58 -8.68
CA GLN A 234 13.48 1.65 -8.32
C GLN A 234 14.38 1.78 -9.54
N ILE A 235 14.18 0.93 -10.57
CA ILE A 235 15.00 0.96 -11.78
C ILE A 235 14.85 2.29 -12.52
N LEU A 236 13.61 2.77 -12.68
CA LEU A 236 13.35 4.00 -13.41
C LEU A 236 13.91 5.24 -12.68
N ARG A 237 13.75 5.31 -11.35
CA ARG A 237 14.33 6.41 -10.55
C ARG A 237 15.86 6.38 -10.56
N ASN A 238 16.47 5.20 -10.43
CA ASN A 238 17.92 5.07 -10.51
C ASN A 238 18.45 5.48 -11.89
N ALA A 239 17.75 5.10 -12.98
CA ALA A 239 18.09 5.52 -14.32
C ALA A 239 18.01 7.04 -14.48
N ALA A 240 16.95 7.67 -13.94
CA ALA A 240 16.79 9.12 -13.99
C ALA A 240 17.88 9.86 -13.18
N ILE A 241 18.20 9.38 -11.99
CA ILE A 241 19.29 9.94 -11.18
C ILE A 241 20.63 9.85 -11.93
N LYS A 242 20.95 8.67 -12.48
CA LYS A 242 22.17 8.47 -13.25
C LYS A 242 22.23 9.34 -14.51
N ALA A 243 21.10 9.54 -15.20
CA ALA A 243 20.98 10.45 -16.31
C ALA A 243 21.33 11.90 -15.92
N LEU A 244 20.75 12.38 -14.79
CA LEU A 244 21.01 13.72 -14.27
C LEU A 244 22.48 13.91 -13.84
N GLU A 245 23.08 12.93 -13.18
CA GLU A 245 24.48 12.95 -12.75
C GLU A 245 25.46 12.95 -13.93
N SER A 246 25.10 12.31 -15.05
CA SER A 246 25.91 12.20 -16.26
C SER A 246 25.58 13.28 -17.31
N ASP A 247 24.73 14.26 -16.99
CA ASP A 247 24.20 15.29 -17.91
C ASP A 247 23.55 14.70 -19.17
N VAL A 248 22.96 13.51 -19.04
CA VAL A 248 22.16 12.84 -20.08
C VAL A 248 20.72 13.29 -19.93
N LYS A 249 20.12 13.78 -21.02
CA LYS A 249 18.80 14.42 -20.95
C LYS A 249 17.61 13.47 -20.99
N LYS A 250 17.83 12.22 -21.39
CA LYS A 250 16.79 11.17 -21.53
C LYS A 250 17.34 9.79 -21.18
N ILE A 251 16.46 8.87 -20.87
CA ILE A 251 16.79 7.46 -20.62
C ILE A 251 16.71 6.70 -21.93
N ASP A 252 17.78 5.98 -22.27
CA ASP A 252 17.84 5.03 -23.36
C ASP A 252 18.09 3.60 -22.85
N LYS A 253 18.11 2.63 -23.77
CA LYS A 253 18.33 1.22 -23.44
C LYS A 253 19.71 1.01 -22.82
N ALA A 254 20.75 1.67 -23.33
CA ALA A 254 22.12 1.51 -22.84
C ALA A 254 22.25 1.98 -21.38
N LEU A 255 21.58 3.09 -21.03
CA LEU A 255 21.51 3.57 -19.66
C LEU A 255 20.79 2.58 -18.75
N LEU A 256 19.65 2.04 -19.19
CA LEU A 256 18.88 1.02 -18.43
C LEU A 256 19.66 -0.28 -18.25
N ASP A 257 20.41 -0.73 -19.27
CA ASP A 257 21.30 -1.88 -19.17
C ASP A 257 22.42 -1.65 -18.17
N SER A 258 22.93 -0.40 -18.09
CA SER A 258 23.98 -0.01 -17.15
C SER A 258 23.52 0.15 -15.71
N ILE A 259 22.22 0.09 -15.44
CA ILE A 259 21.68 0.00 -14.09
C ILE A 259 21.88 -1.45 -13.63
N GLU A 260 23.07 -1.73 -13.14
CA GLU A 260 23.37 -2.94 -12.40
C GLU A 260 22.66 -2.82 -11.04
N GLY A 261 21.62 -3.56 -10.86
CA GLY A 261 21.06 -3.79 -9.56
C GLY A 261 21.14 -5.27 -9.29
N ASP A 262 21.71 -5.66 -8.17
CA ASP A 262 21.49 -6.96 -7.54
C ASP A 262 20.01 -7.10 -7.12
N TYR A 263 19.12 -6.88 -8.09
CA TYR A 263 17.69 -7.11 -7.93
C TYR A 263 17.38 -8.58 -8.14
N SER A 264 18.13 -9.46 -7.46
CA SER A 264 17.77 -10.86 -7.41
C SER A 264 16.47 -10.97 -6.62
N LEU A 265 15.41 -11.35 -7.31
CA LEU A 265 14.24 -11.90 -6.65
C LEU A 265 14.72 -13.08 -5.80
N VAL A 266 14.81 -12.90 -4.49
CA VAL A 266 14.92 -14.04 -3.59
C VAL A 266 13.66 -14.83 -3.85
N ALA A 267 13.79 -15.97 -4.54
CA ALA A 267 12.70 -16.89 -4.78
C ALA A 267 12.10 -17.27 -3.43
N SER A 268 10.85 -16.84 -3.20
CA SER A 268 10.08 -17.12 -1.97
C SER A 268 9.48 -18.51 -2.01
#